data_4d159a301cb7303a2d8b12dc179ea63f
#
_entry.id   4d159a301cb7303a2d8b12dc179ea63f
#
_cell.length_a   1.000
_cell.length_b   1.000
_cell.length_c   1.000
_cell.angle_alpha   90.00
_cell.angle_beta   90.00
_cell.angle_gamma   90.00
#
_symmetry.space_group_name_H-M   'P 1'
#
loop_
_entity.id
_entity.type
_entity.pdbx_description
1 polymer ?
#
loop_
_entity_poly.entity_id
_entity_poly.type
_entity_poly.pdbx_seq_one_letter_code
_entity_poly.pdbx_strand_id
1 'polypeptide(L)'
;MTLEIAPTISIGKAYSPSHITGFYSEINDESIVKHGSLGAGISISKGVTTEVELYPHDKNNFKISINGMISKDAIVSKFVINELLKRSRKKYFVKVNHQVDVPIGYGLGTSGSGALSLSYALNHALSLGLSDIESAQIAHKAEIHCKTGLGTVLSEYYGGLCIRLKGGAPGIGKTRVLKINNSKVAIFCFSPIFTRYFLESIGRISNHGCMKMMMKILKTKEIVDFLDLSYDFSQSLKFVDKTCNSLMDRLAQNGFHSSAALFGQTVFTIVKENELEEMRKISRKYPSRLFVSDIENEGARLITKHDT
;
A
#
# COMPACT_ATOMS: atom_id res chain seq x y z
N MET A 1 -36.68 -4.07 -19.43
CA MET A 1 -36.97 -3.28 -18.22
C MET A 1 -35.69 -2.51 -17.89
N THR A 2 -35.58 -1.27 -18.31
CA THR A 2 -34.53 -0.34 -17.91
C THR A 2 -34.79 -0.02 -16.42
N LEU A 3 -33.94 -0.51 -15.52
CA LEU A 3 -33.95 -0.09 -14.13
C LEU A 3 -33.61 1.41 -14.14
N GLU A 4 -34.60 2.26 -13.88
CA GLU A 4 -34.34 3.65 -13.52
C GLU A 4 -33.48 3.62 -12.25
N ILE A 5 -32.21 3.97 -12.42
CA ILE A 5 -31.28 4.11 -11.29
C ILE A 5 -31.73 5.36 -10.54
N ALA A 6 -32.15 5.20 -9.29
CA ALA A 6 -32.46 6.31 -8.41
C ALA A 6 -31.31 7.34 -8.40
N PRO A 7 -31.56 8.64 -8.27
CA PRO A 7 -30.50 9.64 -8.30
C PRO A 7 -29.48 9.37 -7.20
N THR A 8 -28.20 9.52 -7.51
CA THR A 8 -27.09 9.48 -6.54
C THR A 8 -27.35 10.53 -5.47
N ILE A 9 -27.37 10.11 -4.19
CA ILE A 9 -27.62 11.04 -3.08
C ILE A 9 -26.34 11.52 -2.39
N SER A 10 -25.23 10.80 -2.55
CA SER A 10 -23.97 11.19 -1.95
C SER A 10 -22.78 10.56 -2.70
N ILE A 11 -21.70 11.31 -2.77
CA ILE A 11 -20.43 10.88 -3.36
C ILE A 11 -19.32 11.11 -2.35
N GLY A 12 -18.40 10.17 -2.28
CA GLY A 12 -17.16 10.31 -1.52
C GLY A 12 -15.97 9.96 -2.41
N LYS A 13 -14.90 10.69 -2.28
CA LYS A 13 -13.66 10.44 -3.03
C LYS A 13 -12.46 10.58 -2.10
N ALA A 14 -11.52 9.64 -2.17
CA ALA A 14 -10.33 9.67 -1.36
C ALA A 14 -9.15 9.03 -2.09
N TYR A 15 -7.97 9.43 -1.70
CA TYR A 15 -6.71 8.91 -2.18
C TYR A 15 -5.93 8.23 -1.05
N SER A 16 -5.20 7.18 -1.37
CA SER A 16 -4.16 6.60 -0.53
C SER A 16 -2.91 6.29 -1.36
N PRO A 17 -1.72 6.63 -0.87
CA PRO A 17 -0.48 6.25 -1.56
C PRO A 17 -0.33 4.74 -1.63
N SER A 18 0.39 4.24 -2.61
CA SER A 18 0.93 2.88 -2.58
C SER A 18 2.19 2.82 -1.70
N HIS A 19 2.60 1.61 -1.28
CA HIS A 19 3.69 1.42 -0.35
C HIS A 19 4.59 0.26 -0.75
N ILE A 20 5.90 0.47 -0.69
CA ILE A 20 6.91 -0.56 -0.92
C ILE A 20 7.54 -0.93 0.42
N THR A 21 7.32 -2.14 0.88
CA THR A 21 7.94 -2.65 2.10
C THR A 21 9.36 -3.11 1.80
N GLY A 22 10.35 -2.53 2.48
CA GLY A 22 11.75 -2.94 2.40
C GLY A 22 12.05 -4.15 3.28
N PHE A 23 11.63 -4.10 4.55
CA PHE A 23 11.75 -5.21 5.49
C PHE A 23 10.67 -5.15 6.56
N TYR A 24 10.36 -6.31 7.17
CA TYR A 24 9.38 -6.39 8.25
C TYR A 24 9.62 -7.57 9.18
N SER A 25 9.00 -7.50 10.37
CA SER A 25 8.81 -8.63 11.27
C SER A 25 7.38 -8.58 11.82
N GLU A 26 6.68 -9.71 11.77
CA GLU A 26 5.29 -9.82 12.22
C GLU A 26 5.18 -9.69 13.74
N ILE A 27 4.20 -8.94 14.18
CA ILE A 27 3.78 -8.85 15.59
C ILE A 27 2.40 -9.48 15.68
N ASN A 28 2.35 -10.69 16.21
CA ASN A 28 1.12 -11.41 16.44
C ASN A 28 0.47 -10.94 17.73
N ASP A 29 -0.83 -10.59 17.68
CA ASP A 29 -1.64 -10.21 18.84
C ASP A 29 -3.06 -10.74 18.63
N GLU A 30 -3.75 -11.17 19.68
CA GLU A 30 -5.13 -11.62 19.62
C GLU A 30 -6.08 -10.51 19.19
N SER A 31 -5.76 -9.27 19.56
CA SER A 31 -6.50 -8.09 19.14
C SER A 31 -6.09 -7.71 17.72
N ILE A 32 -7.00 -7.83 16.76
CA ILE A 32 -6.79 -7.53 15.35
C ILE A 32 -6.22 -6.12 15.10
N VAL A 33 -6.52 -5.14 15.96
CA VAL A 33 -5.99 -3.77 15.84
C VAL A 33 -4.58 -3.62 16.41
N LYS A 34 -4.12 -4.58 17.23
CA LYS A 34 -2.75 -4.63 17.74
C LYS A 34 -1.86 -5.55 16.91
N HIS A 35 -2.45 -6.50 16.18
CA HIS A 35 -1.75 -7.35 15.22
C HIS A 35 -1.17 -6.46 14.11
N GLY A 36 0.05 -6.75 13.66
CA GLY A 36 0.69 -5.92 12.64
C GLY A 36 2.14 -6.29 12.40
N SER A 37 2.98 -5.31 12.07
CA SER A 37 4.40 -5.56 11.86
C SER A 37 5.29 -4.41 12.33
N LEU A 38 6.51 -4.74 12.75
CA LEU A 38 7.66 -3.84 12.76
C LEU A 38 8.21 -3.73 11.34
N GLY A 39 9.08 -2.76 11.07
CA GLY A 39 9.80 -2.67 9.81
C GLY A 39 9.86 -1.27 9.22
N ALA A 40 10.28 -1.20 7.97
CA ALA A 40 10.34 0.05 7.23
C ALA A 40 9.91 -0.14 5.77
N GLY A 41 9.40 0.93 5.17
CA GLY A 41 9.06 0.99 3.77
C GLY A 41 8.71 2.41 3.34
N ILE A 42 8.63 2.61 2.05
CA ILE A 42 8.46 3.93 1.44
C ILE A 42 7.11 4.03 0.74
N SER A 43 6.42 5.15 0.94
CA SER A 43 5.16 5.46 0.26
C SER A 43 5.43 6.22 -1.04
N ILE A 44 4.69 5.87 -2.08
CA ILE A 44 4.82 6.45 -3.43
C ILE A 44 3.51 7.11 -3.86
N SER A 45 3.60 8.21 -4.63
CA SER A 45 2.45 9.01 -5.04
C SER A 45 1.56 8.33 -6.09
N LYS A 46 2.07 7.31 -6.79
CA LYS A 46 1.24 6.42 -7.60
C LYS A 46 0.51 5.45 -6.67
N GLY A 47 -0.74 5.77 -6.36
CA GLY A 47 -1.53 5.09 -5.34
C GLY A 47 -2.86 4.55 -5.84
N VAL A 48 -3.85 4.62 -4.97
CA VAL A 48 -5.24 4.27 -5.26
C VAL A 48 -6.17 5.43 -4.94
N THR A 49 -6.88 5.89 -5.95
CA THR A 49 -8.01 6.82 -5.79
C THR A 49 -9.30 6.01 -5.81
N THR A 50 -10.11 6.16 -4.78
CA THR A 50 -11.41 5.49 -4.68
C THR A 50 -12.53 6.51 -4.72
N GLU A 51 -13.50 6.28 -5.61
CA GLU A 51 -14.76 7.01 -5.69
C GLU A 51 -15.91 6.09 -5.30
N VAL A 52 -16.80 6.61 -4.46
CA VAL A 52 -17.99 5.91 -3.95
C VAL A 52 -19.21 6.73 -4.28
N GLU A 53 -20.20 6.10 -4.89
CA GLU A 53 -21.54 6.64 -5.14
C GLU A 53 -22.58 5.85 -4.33
N LEU A 54 -23.46 6.54 -3.62
CA LEU A 54 -24.55 5.93 -2.85
C LEU A 54 -25.90 6.16 -3.54
N TYR A 55 -26.66 5.09 -3.65
CA TYR A 55 -28.03 5.09 -4.16
C TYR A 55 -28.97 4.51 -3.09
N PRO A 56 -30.13 5.12 -2.81
CA PRO A 56 -31.14 4.54 -1.91
C PRO A 56 -31.55 3.16 -2.39
N HIS A 57 -31.68 2.22 -1.47
CA HIS A 57 -32.05 0.84 -1.82
C HIS A 57 -32.74 0.15 -0.65
N ASP A 58 -33.55 -0.90 -0.93
CA ASP A 58 -34.30 -1.65 0.10
C ASP A 58 -33.39 -2.56 0.93
N LYS A 59 -32.25 -2.96 0.39
CA LYS A 59 -31.24 -3.80 1.04
C LYS A 59 -29.83 -3.34 0.68
N ASN A 60 -28.90 -3.58 1.58
CA ASN A 60 -27.49 -3.29 1.28
C ASN A 60 -27.00 -4.19 0.14
N ASN A 61 -26.43 -3.55 -0.89
CA ASN A 61 -25.80 -4.21 -2.02
C ASN A 61 -24.65 -3.33 -2.54
N PHE A 62 -23.74 -3.90 -3.33
CA PHE A 62 -22.64 -3.11 -3.87
C PHE A 62 -22.13 -3.68 -5.18
N LYS A 63 -21.47 -2.80 -5.95
CA LYS A 63 -20.71 -3.12 -7.15
C LYS A 63 -19.33 -2.49 -7.04
N ILE A 64 -18.28 -3.29 -7.23
CA ILE A 64 -16.90 -2.83 -7.15
C ILE A 64 -16.28 -2.95 -8.54
N SER A 65 -15.62 -1.88 -8.98
CA SER A 65 -14.78 -1.87 -10.17
C SER A 65 -13.35 -1.43 -9.84
N ILE A 66 -12.38 -1.98 -10.56
CA ILE A 66 -10.97 -1.62 -10.48
C ILE A 66 -10.53 -1.27 -11.90
N ASN A 67 -10.08 -0.02 -12.11
CA ASN A 67 -9.73 0.52 -13.41
C ASN A 67 -10.82 0.27 -14.48
N GLY A 68 -12.09 0.49 -14.10
CA GLY A 68 -13.27 0.31 -14.96
C GLY A 68 -13.77 -1.13 -15.10
N MET A 69 -13.02 -2.14 -14.66
CA MET A 69 -13.42 -3.55 -14.74
C MET A 69 -14.09 -4.02 -13.45
N ILE A 70 -15.24 -4.72 -13.56
CA ILE A 70 -15.94 -5.27 -12.41
C ILE A 70 -15.07 -6.34 -11.75
N SER A 71 -14.86 -6.19 -10.43
CA SER A 71 -14.12 -7.15 -9.61
C SER A 71 -15.08 -7.90 -8.68
N LYS A 72 -15.11 -9.24 -8.84
CA LYS A 72 -15.83 -10.13 -7.91
C LYS A 72 -14.96 -10.59 -6.74
N ASP A 73 -13.64 -10.44 -6.84
CA ASP A 73 -12.65 -10.98 -5.89
C ASP A 73 -12.00 -9.91 -5.00
N ALA A 74 -12.56 -8.69 -4.99
CA ALA A 74 -12.11 -7.59 -4.13
C ALA A 74 -12.51 -7.82 -2.65
N ILE A 75 -11.97 -8.90 -2.03
CA ILE A 75 -12.38 -9.36 -0.68
C ILE A 75 -12.17 -8.31 0.40
N VAL A 76 -11.07 -7.54 0.31
CA VAL A 76 -10.74 -6.48 1.26
C VAL A 76 -11.74 -5.33 1.15
N SER A 77 -12.06 -4.89 -0.07
CA SER A 77 -13.09 -3.86 -0.31
C SER A 77 -14.46 -4.30 0.19
N LYS A 78 -14.83 -5.57 -0.03
CA LYS A 78 -16.09 -6.14 0.51
C LYS A 78 -16.13 -6.08 2.02
N PHE A 79 -15.02 -6.38 2.69
CA PHE A 79 -14.95 -6.29 4.16
C PHE A 79 -15.18 -4.84 4.62
N VAL A 80 -14.47 -3.87 4.04
CA VAL A 80 -14.59 -2.44 4.38
C VAL A 80 -16.03 -1.95 4.17
N ILE A 81 -16.64 -2.27 3.02
CA ILE A 81 -18.04 -1.88 2.74
C ILE A 81 -18.99 -2.42 3.80
N ASN A 82 -18.89 -3.72 4.11
CA ASN A 82 -19.78 -4.35 5.08
C ASN A 82 -19.62 -3.76 6.48
N GLU A 83 -18.38 -3.47 6.92
CA GLU A 83 -18.11 -2.88 8.24
C GLU A 83 -18.69 -1.45 8.36
N LEU A 84 -18.63 -0.66 7.30
CA LEU A 84 -19.17 0.71 7.30
C LEU A 84 -20.71 0.71 7.16
N LEU A 85 -21.27 -0.16 6.30
CA LEU A 85 -22.72 -0.27 6.13
C LEU A 85 -23.45 -0.77 7.40
N LYS A 86 -22.81 -1.59 8.25
CA LYS A 86 -23.35 -1.97 9.57
C LYS A 86 -23.61 -0.76 10.48
N ARG A 87 -22.89 0.35 10.28
CA ARG A 87 -23.01 1.58 11.07
C ARG A 87 -24.07 2.54 10.54
N SER A 88 -24.55 2.31 9.32
CA SER A 88 -25.63 3.10 8.71
C SER A 88 -27.01 2.56 9.10
N ARG A 89 -27.92 3.47 9.43
CA ARG A 89 -29.34 3.11 9.66
C ARG A 89 -30.12 2.89 8.36
N LYS A 90 -29.65 3.48 7.26
CA LYS A 90 -30.27 3.37 5.93
C LYS A 90 -29.59 2.27 5.12
N LYS A 91 -30.30 1.77 4.11
CA LYS A 91 -29.81 0.78 3.17
C LYS A 91 -29.44 1.44 1.84
N TYR A 92 -28.36 0.96 1.24
CA TYR A 92 -27.82 1.55 0.02
C TYR A 92 -27.38 0.47 -0.97
N PHE A 93 -27.49 0.80 -2.25
CA PHE A 93 -26.62 0.25 -3.28
C PHE A 93 -25.37 1.12 -3.37
N VAL A 94 -24.21 0.52 -3.12
CA VAL A 94 -22.91 1.21 -3.10
C VAL A 94 -22.16 0.89 -4.38
N LYS A 95 -21.87 1.90 -5.19
CA LYS A 95 -20.99 1.75 -6.35
C LYS A 95 -19.60 2.24 -5.97
N VAL A 96 -18.60 1.39 -6.14
CA VAL A 96 -17.19 1.68 -5.83
C VAL A 96 -16.37 1.58 -7.10
N ASN A 97 -15.57 2.59 -7.35
CA ASN A 97 -14.57 2.59 -8.41
C ASN A 97 -13.19 2.88 -7.83
N HIS A 98 -12.28 1.90 -7.91
CA HIS A 98 -10.86 2.07 -7.59
C HIS A 98 -10.10 2.39 -8.88
N GLN A 99 -9.44 3.54 -8.91
CA GLN A 99 -8.41 3.85 -9.89
C GLN A 99 -7.05 3.53 -9.27
N VAL A 100 -6.36 2.54 -9.81
CA VAL A 100 -5.07 2.03 -9.30
C VAL A 100 -3.98 2.38 -10.30
N ASP A 101 -2.98 3.15 -9.86
CA ASP A 101 -1.94 3.72 -10.72
C ASP A 101 -0.72 2.82 -10.90
N VAL A 102 -0.64 1.72 -10.16
CA VAL A 102 0.45 0.74 -10.19
C VAL A 102 -0.09 -0.67 -10.42
N PRO A 103 0.70 -1.62 -10.93
CA PRO A 103 0.21 -2.98 -11.15
C PRO A 103 -0.08 -3.71 -9.84
N ILE A 104 -1.21 -4.42 -9.80
CA ILE A 104 -1.65 -5.22 -8.64
C ILE A 104 -0.87 -6.53 -8.58
N GLY A 105 -0.46 -6.94 -7.37
CA GLY A 105 0.28 -8.19 -7.13
C GLY A 105 1.80 -8.06 -7.27
N TYR A 106 2.33 -6.83 -7.38
CA TYR A 106 3.77 -6.58 -7.54
C TYR A 106 4.44 -6.07 -6.25
N GLY A 107 3.84 -6.29 -5.09
CA GLY A 107 4.41 -5.88 -3.80
C GLY A 107 4.35 -4.37 -3.53
N LEU A 108 3.40 -3.68 -4.17
CA LEU A 108 3.28 -2.22 -4.11
C LEU A 108 2.15 -1.73 -3.17
N GLY A 109 1.65 -2.56 -2.27
CA GLY A 109 0.70 -2.17 -1.23
C GLY A 109 -0.72 -1.84 -1.70
N THR A 110 -1.09 -2.15 -2.94
CA THR A 110 -2.37 -1.75 -3.56
C THR A 110 -3.62 -2.21 -2.80
N SER A 111 -3.53 -3.28 -2.02
CA SER A 111 -4.64 -3.79 -1.21
C SER A 111 -4.95 -2.86 -0.02
N GLY A 112 -3.90 -2.49 0.74
CA GLY A 112 -4.00 -1.53 1.84
C GLY A 112 -4.46 -0.16 1.36
N SER A 113 -3.86 0.35 0.26
CA SER A 113 -4.25 1.64 -0.34
C SER A 113 -5.72 1.64 -0.76
N GLY A 114 -6.20 0.55 -1.40
CA GLY A 114 -7.59 0.40 -1.78
C GLY A 114 -8.54 0.34 -0.58
N ALA A 115 -8.15 -0.36 0.49
CA ALA A 115 -8.92 -0.42 1.72
C ALA A 115 -9.01 0.94 2.42
N LEU A 116 -7.88 1.66 2.49
CA LEU A 116 -7.79 2.93 3.21
C LEU A 116 -8.53 4.05 2.47
N SER A 117 -8.31 4.20 1.15
CA SER A 117 -9.04 5.16 0.33
C SER A 117 -10.55 4.87 0.30
N LEU A 118 -10.96 3.58 0.23
CA LEU A 118 -12.36 3.20 0.30
C LEU A 118 -12.98 3.54 1.67
N SER A 119 -12.26 3.26 2.75
CA SER A 119 -12.78 3.55 4.10
C SER A 119 -13.04 5.04 4.28
N TYR A 120 -12.15 5.89 3.80
CA TYR A 120 -12.33 7.36 3.84
C TYR A 120 -13.49 7.81 2.94
N ALA A 121 -13.49 7.40 1.68
CA ALA A 121 -14.52 7.78 0.72
C ALA A 121 -15.93 7.35 1.18
N LEU A 122 -16.07 6.12 1.68
CA LEU A 122 -17.37 5.59 2.10
C LEU A 122 -17.83 6.17 3.44
N ASN A 123 -16.91 6.43 4.40
CA ASN A 123 -17.22 7.16 5.63
C ASN A 123 -17.79 8.55 5.31
N HIS A 124 -17.14 9.27 4.40
CA HIS A 124 -17.61 10.58 3.94
C HIS A 124 -18.98 10.50 3.27
N ALA A 125 -19.15 9.59 2.29
CA ALA A 125 -20.39 9.42 1.55
C ALA A 125 -21.57 9.03 2.46
N LEU A 126 -21.36 8.17 3.46
CA LEU A 126 -22.35 7.77 4.44
C LEU A 126 -22.59 8.81 5.55
N SER A 127 -21.76 9.85 5.63
CA SER A 127 -21.79 10.87 6.69
C SER A 127 -21.75 10.25 8.10
N LEU A 128 -20.87 9.23 8.30
CA LEU A 128 -20.79 8.51 9.59
C LEU A 128 -20.04 9.32 10.65
N GLY A 129 -19.26 10.33 10.27
CA GLY A 129 -18.49 11.17 11.19
C GLY A 129 -17.33 10.45 11.89
N LEU A 130 -16.86 9.32 11.34
CA LEU A 130 -15.66 8.66 11.86
C LEU A 130 -14.44 9.52 11.60
N SER A 131 -13.54 9.57 12.58
CA SER A 131 -12.22 10.17 12.42
C SER A 131 -11.37 9.39 11.40
N ASP A 132 -10.30 10.03 10.91
CA ASP A 132 -9.34 9.39 10.01
C ASP A 132 -8.72 8.13 10.64
N ILE A 133 -8.42 8.17 11.95
CA ILE A 133 -7.92 7.03 12.70
C ILE A 133 -8.93 5.88 12.72
N GLU A 134 -10.19 6.14 13.03
CA GLU A 134 -11.22 5.10 13.07
C GLU A 134 -11.45 4.49 11.69
N SER A 135 -11.49 5.32 10.66
CA SER A 135 -11.60 4.86 9.26
C SER A 135 -10.39 4.01 8.86
N ALA A 136 -9.17 4.43 9.19
CA ALA A 136 -7.96 3.67 8.90
C ALA A 136 -7.87 2.36 9.70
N GLN A 137 -8.43 2.31 10.92
CA GLN A 137 -8.54 1.07 11.69
C GLN A 137 -9.47 0.04 11.03
N ILE A 138 -10.51 0.47 10.31
CA ILE A 138 -11.36 -0.42 9.53
C ILE A 138 -10.57 -1.02 8.36
N ALA A 139 -9.81 -0.19 7.64
CA ALA A 139 -8.94 -0.66 6.56
C ALA A 139 -7.87 -1.65 7.07
N HIS A 140 -7.25 -1.37 8.20
CA HIS A 140 -6.28 -2.27 8.83
C HIS A 140 -6.92 -3.61 9.22
N LYS A 141 -8.11 -3.60 9.84
CA LYS A 141 -8.84 -4.83 10.15
C LYS A 141 -9.15 -5.67 8.91
N ALA A 142 -9.49 -5.01 7.79
CA ALA A 142 -9.75 -5.67 6.53
C ALA A 142 -8.50 -6.41 6.01
N GLU A 143 -7.33 -5.77 6.02
CA GLU A 143 -6.06 -6.35 5.61
C GLU A 143 -5.67 -7.58 6.46
N ILE A 144 -5.74 -7.44 7.79
CA ILE A 144 -5.44 -8.55 8.71
C ILE A 144 -6.40 -9.71 8.52
N HIS A 145 -7.72 -9.44 8.47
CA HIS A 145 -8.75 -10.47 8.29
C HIS A 145 -8.61 -11.23 6.96
N CYS A 146 -8.34 -10.49 5.89
CA CYS A 146 -8.17 -11.08 4.56
C CYS A 146 -6.76 -11.67 4.32
N LYS A 147 -5.82 -11.52 5.26
CA LYS A 147 -4.42 -11.95 5.16
C LYS A 147 -3.71 -11.36 3.94
N THR A 148 -3.96 -10.08 3.67
CA THR A 148 -3.40 -9.36 2.52
C THR A 148 -2.33 -8.34 2.90
N GLY A 149 -2.22 -7.96 4.18
CA GLY A 149 -1.20 -7.07 4.69
C GLY A 149 -1.12 -7.07 6.22
N LEU A 150 0.03 -6.71 6.77
CA LEU A 150 0.31 -6.69 8.22
C LEU A 150 0.60 -5.30 8.77
N GLY A 151 1.05 -4.38 7.94
CA GLY A 151 1.46 -3.04 8.41
C GLY A 151 1.40 -1.95 7.34
N THR A 152 0.94 -2.30 6.14
CA THR A 152 0.89 -1.43 4.98
C THR A 152 -0.01 -0.23 5.22
N VAL A 153 -1.22 -0.45 5.74
CA VAL A 153 -2.18 0.63 6.07
C VAL A 153 -1.59 1.66 7.04
N LEU A 154 -0.81 1.21 8.05
CA LEU A 154 -0.16 2.14 8.99
C LEU A 154 0.84 3.05 8.26
N SER A 155 1.59 2.51 7.29
CA SER A 155 2.55 3.27 6.50
C SER A 155 1.87 4.21 5.50
N GLU A 156 0.84 3.74 4.82
CA GLU A 156 0.04 4.52 3.86
C GLU A 156 -0.74 5.66 4.51
N TYR A 157 -1.12 5.47 5.79
CA TYR A 157 -1.76 6.51 6.60
C TYR A 157 -0.83 7.71 6.85
N TYR A 158 0.48 7.45 7.07
CA TYR A 158 1.45 8.51 7.42
C TYR A 158 2.27 9.01 6.23
N GLY A 159 2.47 8.22 5.19
CA GLY A 159 3.38 8.56 4.07
C GLY A 159 4.87 8.47 4.41
N GLY A 160 5.70 8.97 3.50
CA GLY A 160 7.16 9.06 3.62
C GLY A 160 7.89 7.72 3.70
N LEU A 161 9.13 7.75 4.17
CA LEU A 161 9.85 6.56 4.64
C LEU A 161 9.36 6.28 6.07
N CYS A 162 8.41 5.37 6.17
CA CYS A 162 7.73 5.02 7.42
C CYS A 162 8.44 3.88 8.12
N ILE A 163 8.94 4.14 9.35
CA ILE A 163 9.61 3.18 10.22
C ILE A 163 8.61 2.79 11.32
N ARG A 164 8.13 1.56 11.30
CA ARG A 164 7.11 1.04 12.22
C ARG A 164 7.77 0.44 13.46
N LEU A 165 7.81 1.22 14.55
CA LEU A 165 8.46 0.87 15.83
C LEU A 165 7.60 -0.03 16.72
N LYS A 166 6.30 -0.02 16.51
CA LYS A 166 5.31 -0.90 17.15
C LYS A 166 4.26 -1.29 16.13
N GLY A 167 3.95 -2.58 16.04
CA GLY A 167 2.87 -3.09 15.19
C GLY A 167 1.50 -2.60 15.65
N GLY A 168 0.53 -2.67 14.76
CA GLY A 168 -0.86 -2.32 15.00
C GLY A 168 -1.41 -1.27 14.03
N ALA A 169 -2.70 -1.03 14.14
CA ALA A 169 -3.45 -0.06 13.34
C ALA A 169 -3.02 1.39 13.64
N PRO A 170 -3.36 2.36 12.76
CA PRO A 170 -3.25 3.79 13.07
C PRO A 170 -3.88 4.14 14.44
N GLY A 171 -3.18 4.97 15.22
CA GLY A 171 -3.54 5.30 16.60
C GLY A 171 -3.10 4.27 17.66
N ILE A 172 -2.65 3.06 17.27
CA ILE A 172 -2.17 1.98 18.17
C ILE A 172 -0.71 1.65 17.90
N GLY A 173 -0.36 1.45 16.63
CA GLY A 173 1.02 1.33 16.17
C GLY A 173 1.80 2.61 16.40
N LYS A 174 3.13 2.51 16.50
CA LYS A 174 4.02 3.65 16.62
C LYS A 174 4.97 3.70 15.44
N THR A 175 5.12 4.88 14.86
CA THR A 175 5.97 5.12 13.70
C THR A 175 6.91 6.29 13.91
N ARG A 176 7.99 6.30 13.13
CA ARG A 176 8.77 7.49 12.79
C ARG A 176 8.74 7.63 11.27
N VAL A 177 8.47 8.81 10.78
CA VAL A 177 8.43 9.11 9.35
C VAL A 177 9.58 10.04 9.01
N LEU A 178 10.37 9.67 8.02
CA LEU A 178 11.36 10.53 7.40
C LEU A 178 10.77 11.04 6.07
N LYS A 179 10.63 12.35 5.95
CA LYS A 179 10.22 12.99 4.70
C LYS A 179 11.41 13.01 3.74
N ILE A 180 11.20 12.51 2.53
CA ILE A 180 12.22 12.44 1.49
C ILE A 180 11.77 13.35 0.34
N ASN A 181 12.58 14.36 0.07
CA ASN A 181 12.30 15.32 -1.00
C ASN A 181 13.32 15.18 -2.13
N ASN A 182 12.98 15.70 -3.31
CA ASN A 182 13.86 15.76 -4.48
C ASN A 182 14.38 14.38 -4.95
N SER A 183 13.60 13.33 -4.70
CA SER A 183 13.93 11.97 -5.11
C SER A 183 12.72 11.30 -5.74
N LYS A 184 12.99 10.39 -6.66
CA LYS A 184 12.01 9.55 -7.34
C LYS A 184 12.26 8.09 -6.98
N VAL A 185 11.22 7.28 -7.02
CA VAL A 185 11.33 5.83 -6.92
C VAL A 185 11.21 5.25 -8.33
N ALA A 186 12.25 4.58 -8.80
CA ALA A 186 12.23 3.80 -10.04
C ALA A 186 11.89 2.35 -9.68
N ILE A 187 10.84 1.80 -10.29
CA ILE A 187 10.23 0.52 -9.94
C ILE A 187 10.18 -0.36 -11.18
N PHE A 188 10.90 -1.47 -11.16
CA PHE A 188 11.00 -2.42 -12.26
C PHE A 188 10.14 -3.66 -11.94
N CYS A 189 8.99 -3.78 -12.58
CA CYS A 189 8.02 -4.85 -12.37
C CYS A 189 8.22 -5.98 -13.38
N PHE A 190 8.49 -7.21 -12.92
CA PHE A 190 8.69 -8.39 -13.75
C PHE A 190 7.46 -9.33 -13.73
N SER A 191 7.08 -9.84 -12.57
CA SER A 191 5.93 -10.71 -12.42
C SER A 191 5.23 -10.55 -11.07
N PRO A 192 3.90 -10.79 -11.01
CA PRO A 192 3.16 -10.69 -9.76
C PRO A 192 3.42 -11.90 -8.85
N ILE A 193 3.35 -11.67 -7.53
CA ILE A 193 3.27 -12.72 -6.51
C ILE A 193 2.06 -12.41 -5.64
N PHE A 194 1.22 -13.40 -5.38
CA PHE A 194 0.08 -13.23 -4.49
C PHE A 194 0.53 -13.33 -3.02
N THR A 195 0.35 -12.25 -2.27
CA THR A 195 0.79 -12.07 -0.87
C THR A 195 0.42 -13.23 0.03
N ARG A 196 -0.78 -13.80 -0.13
CA ARG A 196 -1.26 -14.91 0.70
C ARG A 196 -0.33 -16.12 0.66
N TYR A 197 0.12 -16.52 -0.53
CA TYR A 197 1.04 -17.66 -0.68
C TYR A 197 2.44 -17.34 -0.15
N PHE A 198 2.84 -16.08 -0.28
CA PHE A 198 4.15 -15.65 0.17
C PHE A 198 4.27 -15.67 1.70
N LEU A 199 3.28 -15.13 2.44
CA LEU A 199 3.27 -15.12 3.91
C LEU A 199 3.30 -16.54 4.53
N GLU A 200 2.78 -17.53 3.83
CA GLU A 200 2.78 -18.93 4.28
C GLU A 200 4.13 -19.64 4.02
N SER A 201 4.93 -19.16 3.07
CA SER A 201 6.14 -19.81 2.58
C SER A 201 7.46 -19.25 3.13
N ILE A 202 7.44 -18.07 3.75
CA ILE A 202 8.66 -17.37 4.16
C ILE A 202 8.98 -17.57 5.63
N GLY A 203 10.29 -17.79 5.89
CA GLY A 203 10.85 -17.81 7.23
C GLY A 203 10.60 -16.48 7.97
N ARG A 204 10.26 -16.57 9.25
CA ARG A 204 10.05 -15.37 10.09
C ARG A 204 11.40 -14.80 10.52
N ILE A 205 11.60 -13.51 10.28
CA ILE A 205 12.74 -12.78 10.83
C ILE A 205 12.43 -12.39 12.27
N SER A 206 13.44 -12.52 13.15
CA SER A 206 13.28 -12.16 14.55
C SER A 206 12.99 -10.67 14.71
N ASN A 207 12.10 -10.33 15.64
CA ASN A 207 11.81 -8.94 16.02
C ASN A 207 13.09 -8.16 16.38
N HIS A 208 14.06 -8.83 17.01
CA HIS A 208 15.34 -8.23 17.39
C HIS A 208 16.18 -7.80 16.17
N GLY A 209 16.27 -8.65 15.13
CA GLY A 209 16.96 -8.30 13.89
C GLY A 209 16.31 -7.09 13.19
N CYS A 210 14.99 -7.12 13.07
CA CYS A 210 14.23 -6.01 12.49
C CYS A 210 14.42 -4.70 13.29
N MET A 211 14.43 -4.79 14.63
CA MET A 211 14.67 -3.64 15.50
C MET A 211 16.06 -3.01 15.26
N LYS A 212 17.12 -3.82 15.14
CA LYS A 212 18.47 -3.31 14.82
C LYS A 212 18.50 -2.57 13.50
N MET A 213 17.85 -3.10 12.46
CA MET A 213 17.75 -2.45 11.16
C MET A 213 17.05 -1.08 11.25
N MET A 214 15.91 -1.02 11.94
CA MET A 214 15.18 0.23 12.17
C MET A 214 16.02 1.27 12.91
N MET A 215 16.73 0.85 13.97
CA MET A 215 17.59 1.75 14.75
C MET A 215 18.75 2.31 13.92
N LYS A 216 19.32 1.53 13.00
CA LYS A 216 20.32 2.02 12.06
C LYS A 216 19.77 3.17 11.22
N ILE A 217 18.62 2.98 10.55
CA ILE A 217 17.99 4.03 9.72
C ILE A 217 17.67 5.29 10.54
N LEU A 218 17.14 5.13 11.76
CA LEU A 218 16.83 6.26 12.63
C LEU A 218 18.06 7.06 13.05
N LYS A 219 19.21 6.40 13.19
CA LYS A 219 20.49 7.03 13.55
C LYS A 219 21.08 7.80 12.36
N THR A 220 21.19 7.17 11.21
CA THR A 220 21.83 7.73 10.01
C THR A 220 20.90 8.67 9.27
N LYS A 221 19.61 8.34 9.20
CA LYS A 221 18.57 8.99 8.38
C LYS A 221 18.90 8.98 6.89
N GLU A 222 19.79 8.08 6.46
CA GLU A 222 20.22 7.96 5.08
C GLU A 222 19.33 6.94 4.32
N ILE A 223 18.89 7.34 3.14
CA ILE A 223 18.06 6.49 2.28
C ILE A 223 18.81 5.28 1.76
N VAL A 224 20.13 5.41 1.61
CA VAL A 224 21.02 4.33 1.21
C VAL A 224 20.98 3.20 2.23
N ASP A 225 21.03 3.50 3.52
CA ASP A 225 20.91 2.49 4.57
C ASP A 225 19.57 1.74 4.54
N PHE A 226 18.49 2.44 4.18
CA PHE A 226 17.20 1.77 3.97
C PHE A 226 17.26 0.78 2.80
N LEU A 227 17.84 1.17 1.67
CA LEU A 227 17.96 0.32 0.49
C LEU A 227 18.87 -0.89 0.74
N ASP A 228 20.04 -0.69 1.36
CA ASP A 228 20.99 -1.77 1.67
C ASP A 228 20.41 -2.78 2.66
N LEU A 229 19.79 -2.32 3.74
CA LEU A 229 19.11 -3.19 4.70
C LEU A 229 17.93 -3.93 4.06
N SER A 230 17.21 -3.28 3.15
CA SER A 230 16.12 -3.93 2.40
C SER A 230 16.66 -4.99 1.44
N TYR A 231 17.80 -4.72 0.79
CA TYR A 231 18.49 -5.68 -0.07
C TYR A 231 18.91 -6.92 0.73
N ASP A 232 19.65 -6.73 1.83
CA ASP A 232 20.11 -7.83 2.69
C ASP A 232 18.93 -8.67 3.18
N PHE A 233 17.83 -8.00 3.57
CA PHE A 233 16.60 -8.65 3.99
C PHE A 233 16.00 -9.48 2.86
N SER A 234 15.84 -8.92 1.67
CA SER A 234 15.24 -9.62 0.53
C SER A 234 16.07 -10.84 0.11
N GLN A 235 17.40 -10.74 0.15
CA GLN A 235 18.30 -11.85 -0.14
C GLN A 235 18.20 -12.96 0.91
N SER A 236 18.04 -12.61 2.18
CA SER A 236 17.90 -13.59 3.26
C SER A 236 16.65 -14.47 3.13
N LEU A 237 15.60 -13.95 2.49
CA LEU A 237 14.34 -14.65 2.25
C LEU A 237 14.36 -15.60 1.04
N LYS A 238 15.37 -15.52 0.18
CA LYS A 238 15.60 -16.38 -0.99
C LYS A 238 14.41 -16.47 -1.98
N PHE A 239 13.58 -15.44 -2.07
CA PHE A 239 12.42 -15.43 -2.98
C PHE A 239 12.68 -14.66 -4.28
N VAL A 240 13.75 -13.89 -4.31
CA VAL A 240 14.12 -13.04 -5.45
C VAL A 240 14.65 -13.92 -6.58
N ASP A 241 14.05 -13.81 -7.75
CA ASP A 241 14.48 -14.58 -8.91
C ASP A 241 15.81 -14.11 -9.51
N LYS A 242 16.36 -14.93 -10.43
CA LYS A 242 17.66 -14.65 -11.07
C LYS A 242 17.63 -13.34 -11.89
N THR A 243 16.49 -13.01 -12.49
CA THR A 243 16.34 -11.80 -13.33
C THR A 243 16.35 -10.54 -12.48
N CYS A 244 15.63 -10.55 -11.36
CA CYS A 244 15.67 -9.47 -10.37
C CYS A 244 17.06 -9.29 -9.77
N ASN A 245 17.74 -10.39 -9.41
CA ASN A 245 19.12 -10.33 -8.90
C ASN A 245 20.06 -9.74 -9.94
N SER A 246 20.01 -10.19 -11.21
CA SER A 246 20.80 -9.65 -12.30
C SER A 246 20.60 -8.15 -12.52
N LEU A 247 19.35 -7.65 -12.37
CA LEU A 247 19.08 -6.23 -12.44
C LEU A 247 19.69 -5.47 -11.25
N MET A 248 19.58 -5.99 -10.02
CA MET A 248 20.16 -5.36 -8.83
C MET A 248 21.68 -5.31 -8.94
N ASP A 249 22.34 -6.38 -9.42
CA ASP A 249 23.78 -6.40 -9.70
C ASP A 249 24.16 -5.34 -10.74
N ARG A 250 23.34 -5.18 -11.79
CA ARG A 250 23.58 -4.17 -12.82
C ARG A 250 23.41 -2.76 -12.30
N LEU A 251 22.43 -2.51 -11.43
CA LEU A 251 22.23 -1.23 -10.75
C LEU A 251 23.44 -0.91 -9.87
N ALA A 252 23.91 -1.88 -9.07
CA ALA A 252 25.09 -1.73 -8.21
C ALA A 252 26.37 -1.41 -9.00
N GLN A 253 26.59 -2.07 -10.14
CA GLN A 253 27.72 -1.76 -11.05
C GLN A 253 27.70 -0.34 -11.61
N ASN A 254 26.52 0.30 -11.64
CA ASN A 254 26.33 1.69 -12.04
C ASN A 254 26.21 2.65 -10.85
N GLY A 255 26.52 2.21 -9.62
CA GLY A 255 26.52 3.03 -8.42
C GLY A 255 25.16 3.26 -7.78
N PHE A 256 24.13 2.47 -8.15
CA PHE A 256 22.78 2.60 -7.58
C PHE A 256 22.49 1.51 -6.55
N HIS A 257 22.10 1.91 -5.35
CA HIS A 257 21.56 1.01 -4.34
C HIS A 257 20.12 0.61 -4.70
N SER A 258 19.79 -0.65 -4.58
CA SER A 258 18.45 -1.16 -4.94
C SER A 258 18.06 -2.35 -4.09
N SER A 259 16.77 -2.66 -4.05
CA SER A 259 16.25 -3.84 -3.36
C SER A 259 15.08 -4.43 -4.10
N ALA A 260 14.72 -5.67 -3.76
CA ALA A 260 13.47 -6.27 -4.19
C ALA A 260 12.32 -5.84 -3.26
N ALA A 261 11.18 -5.47 -3.85
CA ALA A 261 9.94 -5.29 -3.10
C ALA A 261 9.44 -6.66 -2.61
N LEU A 262 8.99 -6.71 -1.39
CA LEU A 262 8.37 -7.92 -0.85
C LEU A 262 7.01 -8.16 -1.52
N PHE A 263 6.63 -9.42 -1.69
CA PHE A 263 5.35 -9.82 -2.30
C PHE A 263 5.20 -9.52 -3.80
N GLY A 264 6.34 -9.46 -4.54
CA GLY A 264 6.36 -9.29 -5.99
C GLY A 264 7.75 -9.52 -6.56
N GLN A 265 7.88 -10.02 -7.82
CA GLN A 265 9.15 -9.94 -8.54
C GLN A 265 9.29 -8.52 -9.07
N THR A 266 9.74 -7.64 -8.19
CA THR A 266 9.83 -6.19 -8.43
C THR A 266 11.11 -5.68 -7.78
N VAL A 267 11.90 -4.95 -8.52
CA VAL A 267 13.10 -4.25 -8.02
C VAL A 267 12.79 -2.76 -7.93
N PHE A 268 13.25 -2.12 -6.87
CA PHE A 268 13.12 -0.67 -6.72
C PHE A 268 14.44 -0.02 -6.31
N THR A 269 14.63 1.20 -6.73
CA THR A 269 15.72 2.08 -6.33
C THR A 269 15.21 3.49 -6.16
N ILE A 270 15.92 4.31 -5.40
CA ILE A 270 15.59 5.70 -5.18
C ILE A 270 16.69 6.55 -5.81
N VAL A 271 16.28 7.43 -6.73
CA VAL A 271 17.16 8.19 -7.61
C VAL A 271 16.75 9.66 -7.67
N LYS A 272 17.64 10.51 -8.14
CA LYS A 272 17.33 11.90 -8.48
C LYS A 272 16.70 11.99 -9.87
N GLU A 273 16.06 13.10 -10.18
CA GLU A 273 15.42 13.34 -11.48
C GLU A 273 16.39 13.16 -12.66
N ASN A 274 17.62 13.69 -12.53
CA ASN A 274 18.65 13.61 -13.56
C ASN A 274 19.19 12.19 -13.81
N GLU A 275 18.93 11.23 -12.94
CA GLU A 275 19.34 9.82 -13.05
C GLU A 275 18.28 8.95 -13.73
N LEU A 276 17.09 9.47 -13.99
CA LEU A 276 15.97 8.70 -14.58
C LEU A 276 16.26 8.20 -15.98
N GLU A 277 17.04 8.92 -16.77
CA GLU A 277 17.38 8.46 -18.13
C GLU A 277 18.27 7.21 -18.07
N GLU A 278 19.16 7.12 -17.08
CA GLU A 278 19.94 5.90 -16.86
C GLU A 278 19.05 4.72 -16.44
N MET A 279 18.04 4.97 -15.61
CA MET A 279 17.04 3.94 -15.25
C MET A 279 16.31 3.42 -16.50
N ARG A 280 15.92 4.30 -17.44
CA ARG A 280 15.29 3.91 -18.70
C ARG A 280 16.24 3.09 -19.58
N LYS A 281 17.50 3.46 -19.68
CA LYS A 281 18.51 2.70 -20.44
C LYS A 281 18.74 1.30 -19.86
N ILE A 282 18.85 1.20 -18.54
CA ILE A 282 18.99 -0.09 -17.87
C ILE A 282 17.73 -0.94 -18.09
N SER A 283 16.54 -0.38 -17.90
CA SER A 283 15.26 -1.10 -18.06
C SER A 283 15.09 -1.74 -19.42
N ARG A 284 15.54 -1.10 -20.50
CA ARG A 284 15.44 -1.65 -21.88
C ARG A 284 16.17 -2.99 -22.07
N LYS A 285 17.09 -3.36 -21.19
CA LYS A 285 17.85 -4.60 -21.22
C LYS A 285 17.17 -5.76 -20.48
N TYR A 286 16.04 -5.50 -19.81
CA TYR A 286 15.34 -6.46 -18.99
C TYR A 286 13.87 -6.55 -19.40
N PRO A 287 13.21 -7.71 -19.26
CA PRO A 287 11.78 -7.89 -19.55
C PRO A 287 10.91 -7.33 -18.40
N SER A 288 11.20 -6.09 -17.99
CA SER A 288 10.49 -5.41 -16.90
C SER A 288 9.71 -4.22 -17.43
N ARG A 289 8.60 -3.92 -16.75
CA ARG A 289 7.91 -2.65 -16.93
C ARG A 289 8.42 -1.65 -15.88
N LEU A 290 9.03 -0.56 -16.36
CA LEU A 290 9.51 0.51 -15.50
C LEU A 290 8.39 1.50 -15.19
N PHE A 291 8.17 1.73 -13.90
CA PHE A 291 7.37 2.83 -13.36
C PHE A 291 8.28 3.81 -12.62
N VAL A 292 7.96 5.08 -12.71
CA VAL A 292 8.59 6.13 -11.90
C VAL A 292 7.51 6.83 -11.11
N SER A 293 7.75 7.06 -9.83
CA SER A 293 6.85 7.75 -8.92
C SER A 293 7.58 8.73 -8.04
N ASP A 294 6.92 9.79 -7.63
CA ASP A 294 7.35 10.60 -6.51
C ASP A 294 7.19 9.82 -5.20
N ILE A 295 7.92 10.26 -4.17
CA ILE A 295 7.71 9.79 -2.81
C ILE A 295 6.53 10.60 -2.24
N GLU A 296 5.52 9.92 -1.72
CA GLU A 296 4.38 10.55 -1.07
C GLU A 296 4.70 10.77 0.41
N ASN A 297 4.85 12.02 0.79
CA ASN A 297 5.26 12.40 2.15
C ASN A 297 4.09 12.72 3.10
N GLU A 298 2.88 12.72 2.59
CA GLU A 298 1.70 13.01 3.44
C GLU A 298 0.86 11.72 3.53
N GLY A 299 0.24 11.08 3.34
CA GLY A 299 -0.53 9.87 3.52
C GLY A 299 -1.89 9.95 2.84
N ALA A 300 -2.76 9.05 3.25
CA ALA A 300 -4.11 8.98 2.72
C ALA A 300 -4.94 10.20 3.13
N ARG A 301 -5.82 10.65 2.21
CA ARG A 301 -6.66 11.84 2.42
C ARG A 301 -7.96 11.81 1.62
N LEU A 302 -8.97 12.52 2.10
CA LEU A 302 -10.14 12.83 1.30
C LEU A 302 -9.74 13.76 0.15
N ILE A 303 -10.39 13.60 -0.99
CA ILE A 303 -10.31 14.53 -2.11
C ILE A 303 -11.58 15.37 -2.10
N THR A 304 -11.43 16.64 -1.82
CA THR A 304 -12.52 17.62 -1.82
C THR A 304 -12.62 18.34 -3.16
N LYS A 305 -13.74 19.04 -3.41
CA LYS A 305 -13.92 19.82 -4.66
C LYS A 305 -12.89 20.96 -4.83
N HIS A 306 -12.11 21.26 -3.80
CA HIS A 306 -11.07 22.29 -3.86
C HIS A 306 -9.70 21.70 -4.29
N ASP A 307 -9.59 20.38 -4.40
CA ASP A 307 -8.34 19.67 -4.74
C ASP A 307 -8.29 19.23 -6.22
N THR A 308 -9.27 19.66 -7.05
CA THR A 308 -9.38 19.31 -8.49
C THR A 308 -9.19 20.55 -9.39
#